data_a345b9f89dcfe74487070c44de71fa8d
#
_entry.id   a345b9f89dcfe74487070c44de71fa8d
#
_cell.length_a   1.000
_cell.length_b   1.000
_cell.length_c   1.000
_cell.angle_alpha   90.00
_cell.angle_beta   90.00
_cell.angle_gamma   90.00
#
_symmetry.space_group_name_H-M   'P 1'
#
loop_
_entity.id
_entity.type
_entity.pdbx_description
1 polymer ?
#
loop_
_entity_poly.entity_id
_entity_poly.type
_entity_poly.pdbx_seq_one_letter_code
_entity_poly.pdbx_strand_id
1 'polypeptide(L)'
;VNVSVGTIFSIYHRLTPVGTPAKEEDFLQPGNKQVAAGYIIYGSSTMLVYTTGKGLNGFTYERTLGEYVLSHPQMRCPASGKIYSINDAGIPQSMPEIAQYIEGCRAAGFTSRYIGSLVADIHRNLIKGGILLYPATSKYPKGKLRLLYECNALAMIVEQAGGMATDGSKRILDLEPTGLHQTTPFYVGSKRLVEGLLKRIKK
;
A
#
# COMPACT_ATOMS: atom_id res chain seq x y z
N VAL A 1 5.11 -0.73 -22.38
CA VAL A 1 5.32 0.41 -21.47
C VAL A 1 6.47 0.07 -20.54
N ASN A 2 7.56 0.84 -20.59
CA ASN A 2 8.74 0.63 -19.75
C ASN A 2 8.64 1.42 -18.45
N VAL A 3 7.70 1.04 -17.58
CA VAL A 3 7.62 1.56 -16.21
C VAL A 3 8.08 0.49 -15.23
N SER A 4 8.54 0.89 -14.06
CA SER A 4 8.85 -0.05 -12.98
C SER A 4 7.60 -0.87 -12.64
N VAL A 5 7.74 -2.18 -12.66
CA VAL A 5 6.72 -3.14 -12.23
C VAL A 5 7.16 -3.80 -10.93
N GLY A 6 6.27 -4.50 -10.26
CA GLY A 6 6.61 -5.20 -9.03
C GLY A 6 5.78 -6.43 -8.80
N THR A 7 6.30 -7.31 -7.97
CA THR A 7 5.59 -8.46 -7.39
C THR A 7 5.21 -8.10 -5.96
N ILE A 8 3.97 -8.35 -5.57
CA ILE A 8 3.48 -8.16 -4.19
C ILE A 8 3.13 -9.55 -3.66
N PHE A 9 3.47 -9.83 -2.40
CA PHE A 9 3.12 -11.08 -1.74
C PHE A 9 2.69 -10.85 -0.29
N SER A 10 1.79 -11.72 0.17
CA SER A 10 1.43 -11.85 1.59
C SER A 10 1.39 -13.32 1.97
N ILE A 11 1.81 -13.62 3.19
CA ILE A 11 1.89 -14.98 3.73
C ILE A 11 1.01 -15.05 4.97
N TYR A 12 0.17 -16.08 5.02
CA TYR A 12 -0.71 -16.37 6.12
C TYR A 12 -0.45 -17.79 6.66
N HIS A 13 -0.76 -18.03 7.91
CA HIS A 13 -0.87 -19.40 8.39
C HIS A 13 -2.08 -20.06 7.74
N ARG A 14 -1.88 -21.27 7.30
CA ARG A 14 -2.92 -22.13 6.78
C ARG A 14 -3.92 -22.50 7.88
N LEU A 15 -5.22 -22.48 7.58
CA LEU A 15 -6.29 -22.88 8.50
C LEU A 15 -6.66 -24.36 8.36
N THR A 16 -6.59 -24.89 7.12
CA THR A 16 -6.90 -26.30 6.86
C THR A 16 -5.71 -27.20 7.21
N PRO A 17 -5.92 -28.52 7.49
CA PRO A 17 -4.84 -29.42 7.86
C PRO A 17 -3.73 -29.51 6.80
N VAL A 18 -2.48 -29.57 7.26
CA VAL A 18 -1.31 -29.77 6.39
C VAL A 18 -1.44 -31.11 5.66
N GLY A 19 -1.07 -31.13 4.37
CA GLY A 19 -1.18 -32.33 3.52
C GLY A 19 -2.53 -32.47 2.80
N THR A 20 -3.52 -31.63 3.08
CA THR A 20 -4.77 -31.56 2.31
C THR A 20 -4.70 -30.48 1.22
N PRO A 21 -5.52 -30.49 0.18
CA PRO A 21 -5.61 -29.37 -0.77
C PRO A 21 -5.98 -28.07 -0.05
N ALA A 22 -5.36 -26.95 -0.47
CA ALA A 22 -5.73 -25.63 0.06
C ALA A 22 -7.17 -25.29 -0.33
N LYS A 23 -7.90 -24.62 0.55
CA LYS A 23 -9.26 -24.14 0.33
C LYS A 23 -9.31 -22.63 0.34
N GLU A 24 -10.41 -22.04 -0.13
CA GLU A 24 -10.62 -20.61 -0.14
C GLU A 24 -10.52 -19.98 1.26
N GLU A 25 -10.99 -20.68 2.29
CA GLU A 25 -10.89 -20.24 3.69
C GLU A 25 -9.44 -19.98 4.15
N ASP A 26 -8.46 -20.69 3.61
CA ASP A 26 -7.03 -20.46 3.91
C ASP A 26 -6.55 -19.07 3.50
N PHE A 27 -7.22 -18.45 2.54
CA PHE A 27 -6.88 -17.14 2.00
C PHE A 27 -7.78 -16.02 2.54
N LEU A 28 -9.04 -16.33 2.89
CA LEU A 28 -10.03 -15.36 3.38
C LEU A 28 -9.78 -15.01 4.87
N GLN A 29 -8.60 -14.44 5.12
CA GLN A 29 -8.18 -13.99 6.44
C GLN A 29 -7.94 -12.48 6.44
N PRO A 30 -8.29 -11.75 7.52
CA PRO A 30 -7.99 -10.33 7.61
C PRO A 30 -6.48 -10.07 7.61
N GLY A 31 -6.09 -8.87 7.15
CA GLY A 31 -4.69 -8.53 6.95
C GLY A 31 -3.83 -8.57 8.23
N ASN A 32 -4.44 -8.42 9.42
CA ASN A 32 -3.74 -8.53 10.71
C ASN A 32 -3.32 -9.97 11.06
N LYS A 33 -3.74 -10.98 10.28
CA LYS A 33 -3.30 -12.37 10.39
C LYS A 33 -2.10 -12.72 9.51
N GLN A 34 -1.60 -11.79 8.73
CA GLN A 34 -0.37 -11.99 7.94
C GLN A 34 0.82 -12.28 8.85
N VAL A 35 1.61 -13.29 8.50
CA VAL A 35 2.89 -13.60 9.16
C VAL A 35 4.05 -12.91 8.47
N ALA A 36 3.92 -12.63 7.17
CA ALA A 36 4.88 -11.86 6.40
C ALA A 36 4.20 -11.19 5.21
N ALA A 37 4.72 -10.05 4.81
CA ALA A 37 4.34 -9.36 3.59
C ALA A 37 5.56 -8.67 2.95
N GLY A 38 5.54 -8.55 1.65
CA GLY A 38 6.63 -7.90 0.92
C GLY A 38 6.26 -7.55 -0.51
N TYR A 39 7.18 -6.83 -1.12
CA TYR A 39 7.17 -6.62 -2.56
C TYR A 39 8.59 -6.65 -3.13
N ILE A 40 8.68 -6.99 -4.40
CA ILE A 40 9.88 -6.78 -5.20
C ILE A 40 9.55 -5.71 -6.23
N ILE A 41 10.41 -4.69 -6.33
CA ILE A 41 10.31 -3.68 -7.40
C ILE A 41 11.40 -3.93 -8.42
N TYR A 42 11.01 -4.01 -9.69
CA TYR A 42 11.90 -4.16 -10.83
C TYR A 42 12.07 -2.82 -11.53
N GLY A 43 13.16 -2.13 -11.24
CA GLY A 43 13.48 -0.81 -11.77
C GLY A 43 14.94 -0.70 -12.20
N SER A 44 15.53 0.48 -12.06
CA SER A 44 16.97 0.69 -12.27
C SER A 44 17.83 -0.19 -11.37
N SER A 45 17.34 -0.49 -10.17
CA SER A 45 17.79 -1.59 -9.32
C SER A 45 16.60 -2.48 -8.97
N THR A 46 16.84 -3.77 -8.74
CA THR A 46 15.83 -4.69 -8.23
C THR A 46 15.92 -4.70 -6.71
N MET A 47 14.83 -4.37 -6.03
CA MET A 47 14.79 -4.33 -4.57
C MET A 47 13.67 -5.23 -4.03
N LEU A 48 13.99 -6.01 -3.02
CA LEU A 48 13.04 -6.73 -2.17
C LEU A 48 12.85 -5.94 -0.88
N VAL A 49 11.60 -5.63 -0.57
CA VAL A 49 11.21 -4.99 0.71
C VAL A 49 10.21 -5.89 1.41
N TYR A 50 10.51 -6.33 2.63
CA TYR A 50 9.60 -7.22 3.34
C TYR A 50 9.66 -7.05 4.85
N THR A 51 8.62 -7.54 5.51
CA THR A 51 8.46 -7.61 6.96
C THR A 51 7.92 -8.95 7.39
N THR A 52 8.30 -9.37 8.58
CA THR A 52 7.72 -10.50 9.33
C THR A 52 7.00 -10.02 10.60
N GLY A 53 6.56 -8.74 10.61
CA GLY A 53 5.90 -8.12 11.77
C GLY A 53 6.84 -7.51 12.81
N LYS A 54 8.15 -7.48 12.55
CA LYS A 54 9.17 -6.94 13.46
C LYS A 54 10.01 -5.82 12.78
N GLY A 55 9.33 -4.83 12.22
CA GLY A 55 9.95 -3.77 11.43
C GLY A 55 10.07 -4.14 9.95
N LEU A 56 10.64 -3.24 9.18
CA LEU A 56 10.73 -3.35 7.71
C LEU A 56 12.17 -3.26 7.25
N ASN A 57 12.59 -4.15 6.34
CA ASN A 57 13.92 -4.13 5.75
C ASN A 57 13.84 -4.13 4.23
N GLY A 58 14.81 -3.47 3.59
CA GLY A 58 14.96 -3.43 2.14
C GLY A 58 16.31 -4.01 1.71
N PHE A 59 16.28 -4.81 0.67
CA PHE A 59 17.43 -5.52 0.11
C PHE A 59 17.56 -5.16 -1.36
N THR A 60 18.77 -4.89 -1.82
CA THR A 60 19.06 -4.66 -3.23
C THR A 60 19.70 -5.93 -3.83
N TYR A 61 19.21 -6.32 -4.99
CA TYR A 61 19.80 -7.43 -5.72
C TYR A 61 21.15 -7.02 -6.33
N GLU A 62 22.20 -7.67 -5.90
CA GLU A 62 23.56 -7.47 -6.43
C GLU A 62 23.84 -8.51 -7.52
N ARG A 63 23.95 -8.04 -8.76
CA ARG A 63 24.04 -8.93 -9.93
C ARG A 63 25.32 -9.77 -9.96
N THR A 64 26.42 -9.21 -9.48
CA THR A 64 27.72 -9.92 -9.47
C THR A 64 27.75 -11.07 -8.46
N LEU A 65 27.01 -10.93 -7.36
CA LEU A 65 26.87 -11.96 -6.34
C LEU A 65 25.69 -12.91 -6.60
N GLY A 66 24.71 -12.49 -7.39
CA GLY A 66 23.46 -13.24 -7.57
C GLY A 66 22.57 -13.25 -6.33
N GLU A 67 22.77 -12.33 -5.39
CA GLU A 67 22.16 -12.33 -4.06
C GLU A 67 21.49 -10.99 -3.71
N TYR A 68 20.52 -11.03 -2.79
CA TYR A 68 19.92 -9.85 -2.19
C TYR A 68 20.70 -9.39 -0.96
N VAL A 69 21.32 -8.22 -1.04
CA VAL A 69 22.11 -7.62 0.04
C VAL A 69 21.27 -6.64 0.82
N LEU A 70 21.31 -6.68 2.15
CA LEU A 70 20.63 -5.73 3.03
C LEU A 70 21.18 -4.31 2.80
N SER A 71 20.40 -3.48 2.12
CA SER A 71 20.77 -2.11 1.77
C SER A 71 20.04 -1.04 2.57
N HIS A 72 18.85 -1.37 3.08
CA HIS A 72 17.96 -0.47 3.81
C HIS A 72 17.46 -1.16 5.08
N PRO A 73 18.29 -1.24 6.15
CA PRO A 73 17.87 -1.81 7.42
C PRO A 73 16.87 -0.90 8.14
N GLN A 74 15.90 -1.49 8.83
CA GLN A 74 14.93 -0.79 9.68
C GLN A 74 14.27 0.42 9.01
N MET A 75 13.77 0.22 7.79
CA MET A 75 13.12 1.28 7.02
C MET A 75 11.99 1.94 7.81
N ARG A 76 11.91 3.27 7.73
CA ARG A 76 10.87 4.07 8.37
C ARG A 76 10.20 4.98 7.35
N CYS A 77 8.87 4.95 7.34
CA CYS A 77 8.09 5.92 6.61
C CYS A 77 8.12 7.26 7.37
N PRO A 78 8.56 8.36 6.75
CA PRO A 78 8.47 9.67 7.39
C PRO A 78 7.04 9.95 7.84
N ALA A 79 6.87 10.50 9.05
CA ALA A 79 5.54 10.75 9.62
C ALA A 79 4.70 11.72 8.75
N SER A 80 5.36 12.55 7.95
CA SER A 80 4.77 13.48 6.98
C SER A 80 5.66 13.57 5.74
N GLY A 81 5.21 14.30 4.72
CA GLY A 81 5.96 14.55 3.48
C GLY A 81 5.25 15.59 2.62
N LYS A 82 5.79 15.86 1.44
CA LYS A 82 5.26 16.84 0.47
C LYS A 82 4.90 16.18 -0.87
N ILE A 83 4.50 14.91 -0.85
CA ILE A 83 4.12 14.16 -2.04
C ILE A 83 2.70 13.63 -1.88
N TYR A 84 1.87 13.83 -2.91
CA TYR A 84 0.63 13.10 -3.07
C TYR A 84 0.60 12.37 -4.41
N SER A 85 -0.01 11.20 -4.43
CA SER A 85 -0.07 10.29 -5.58
C SER A 85 -1.52 9.89 -5.82
N ILE A 86 -2.08 10.33 -6.93
CA ILE A 86 -3.45 10.01 -7.36
C ILE A 86 -3.54 10.15 -8.87
N ASN A 87 -4.41 9.37 -9.50
CA ASN A 87 -4.84 9.64 -10.88
C ASN A 87 -5.85 10.79 -10.88
N ASP A 88 -5.38 12.00 -11.11
CA ASP A 88 -6.20 13.23 -11.07
C ASP A 88 -7.34 13.23 -12.11
N ALA A 89 -7.20 12.53 -13.25
CA ALA A 89 -8.22 12.45 -14.28
C ALA A 89 -9.49 11.69 -13.82
N GLY A 90 -9.41 10.99 -12.71
CA GLY A 90 -10.49 10.19 -12.15
C GLY A 90 -10.98 10.64 -10.78
N ILE A 91 -10.65 11.86 -10.33
CA ILE A 91 -11.22 12.39 -9.08
C ILE A 91 -12.72 12.58 -9.31
N PRO A 92 -13.58 11.75 -8.71
CA PRO A 92 -15.01 11.86 -8.95
C PRO A 92 -15.51 13.21 -8.39
N GLN A 93 -16.35 13.90 -9.15
CA GLN A 93 -17.17 15.00 -8.62
C GLN A 93 -18.00 14.53 -7.42
N SER A 94 -18.21 13.22 -7.29
CA SER A 94 -18.90 12.56 -6.17
C SER A 94 -18.10 12.45 -4.88
N MET A 95 -16.82 12.86 -4.85
CA MET A 95 -15.99 12.84 -3.64
C MET A 95 -15.32 14.21 -3.40
N PRO A 96 -16.12 15.23 -3.05
CA PRO A 96 -15.62 16.59 -2.85
C PRO A 96 -14.57 16.69 -1.73
N GLU A 97 -14.59 15.79 -0.75
CA GLU A 97 -13.63 15.74 0.35
C GLU A 97 -12.22 15.40 -0.14
N ILE A 98 -12.11 14.47 -1.11
CA ILE A 98 -10.84 14.11 -1.74
C ILE A 98 -10.32 15.28 -2.57
N ALA A 99 -11.18 15.90 -3.37
CA ALA A 99 -10.83 17.08 -4.16
C ALA A 99 -10.32 18.22 -3.26
N GLN A 100 -11.04 18.54 -2.18
CA GLN A 100 -10.64 19.55 -1.19
C GLN A 100 -9.30 19.19 -0.51
N TYR A 101 -9.07 17.91 -0.20
CA TYR A 101 -7.80 17.48 0.37
C TYR A 101 -6.64 17.74 -0.60
N ILE A 102 -6.82 17.42 -1.88
CA ILE A 102 -5.81 17.62 -2.92
C ILE A 102 -5.54 19.12 -3.15
N GLU A 103 -6.59 19.95 -3.20
CA GLU A 103 -6.43 21.40 -3.29
C GLU A 103 -5.65 21.95 -2.08
N GLY A 104 -5.93 21.45 -0.87
CA GLY A 104 -5.15 21.79 0.31
C GLY A 104 -3.68 21.35 0.20
N CYS A 105 -3.40 20.19 -0.40
CA CYS A 105 -2.03 19.75 -0.68
C CYS A 105 -1.33 20.68 -1.68
N ARG A 106 -2.00 21.06 -2.78
CA ARG A 106 -1.48 22.00 -3.79
C ARG A 106 -1.15 23.36 -3.18
N ALA A 107 -2.09 23.91 -2.43
CA ALA A 107 -1.91 25.19 -1.72
C ALA A 107 -0.76 25.15 -0.70
N ALA A 108 -0.50 23.99 -0.09
CA ALA A 108 0.61 23.77 0.84
C ALA A 108 1.94 23.40 0.14
N GLY A 109 2.02 23.52 -1.19
CA GLY A 109 3.24 23.28 -1.98
C GLY A 109 3.64 21.80 -2.06
N PHE A 110 2.68 20.88 -2.04
CA PHE A 110 2.96 19.46 -2.30
C PHE A 110 3.21 19.22 -3.78
N THR A 111 4.02 18.22 -4.07
CA THR A 111 4.28 17.76 -5.44
C THR A 111 3.39 16.57 -5.77
N SER A 112 2.68 16.64 -6.90
CA SER A 112 2.00 15.49 -7.48
C SER A 112 3.03 14.52 -8.06
N ARG A 113 2.98 13.26 -7.65
CA ARG A 113 3.80 12.18 -8.18
C ARG A 113 2.95 10.93 -8.31
N TYR A 114 2.55 10.59 -9.52
CA TYR A 114 1.79 9.38 -9.83
C TYR A 114 2.40 8.68 -11.04
N ILE A 115 2.96 7.49 -10.82
CA ILE A 115 3.59 6.66 -11.87
C ILE A 115 2.54 5.74 -12.50
N GLY A 116 1.54 5.33 -11.72
CA GLY A 116 0.55 4.33 -12.12
C GLY A 116 1.03 2.89 -11.91
N SER A 117 2.20 2.70 -11.34
CA SER A 117 2.68 1.44 -10.79
C SER A 117 2.55 1.48 -9.27
N LEU A 118 1.66 0.68 -8.71
CA LEU A 118 1.32 0.69 -7.29
C LEU A 118 2.56 0.52 -6.40
N VAL A 119 3.42 -0.45 -6.73
CA VAL A 119 4.65 -0.72 -5.98
C VAL A 119 5.61 0.46 -6.03
N ALA A 120 5.79 1.08 -7.21
CA ALA A 120 6.72 2.19 -7.39
C ALA A 120 6.24 3.45 -6.66
N ASP A 121 4.93 3.75 -6.71
CA ASP A 121 4.36 4.89 -6.00
C ASP A 121 4.46 4.73 -4.48
N ILE A 122 4.19 3.53 -3.96
CA ILE A 122 4.31 3.23 -2.52
C ILE A 122 5.78 3.22 -2.09
N HIS A 123 6.67 2.60 -2.84
CA HIS A 123 8.11 2.56 -2.52
C HIS A 123 8.68 3.98 -2.39
N ARG A 124 8.39 4.86 -3.34
CA ARG A 124 8.80 6.27 -3.27
C ARG A 124 8.23 6.97 -2.05
N ASN A 125 6.92 6.82 -1.78
CA ASN A 125 6.26 7.47 -0.66
C ASN A 125 6.73 6.91 0.69
N LEU A 126 7.08 5.63 0.76
CA LEU A 126 7.68 4.99 1.92
C LEU A 126 9.03 5.63 2.30
N ILE A 127 9.87 5.93 1.30
CA ILE A 127 11.21 6.49 1.52
C ILE A 127 11.16 8.02 1.73
N LYS A 128 10.37 8.74 0.92
CA LYS A 128 10.38 10.22 0.89
C LYS A 128 9.31 10.87 1.77
N GLY A 129 8.36 10.10 2.25
CA GLY A 129 7.13 10.61 2.83
C GLY A 129 6.14 11.06 1.76
N GLY A 130 4.89 10.71 1.94
CA GLY A 130 3.82 11.02 0.99
C GLY A 130 2.57 10.20 1.28
N ILE A 131 1.54 10.43 0.48
CA ILE A 131 0.28 9.70 0.53
C ILE A 131 -0.11 9.23 -0.87
N LEU A 132 -0.52 7.96 -0.98
CA LEU A 132 -1.20 7.44 -2.15
C LEU A 132 -2.71 7.38 -1.88
N LEU A 133 -3.49 7.92 -2.81
CA LEU A 133 -4.94 7.94 -2.75
C LEU A 133 -5.51 7.12 -3.92
N TYR A 134 -6.27 6.10 -3.59
CA TYR A 134 -6.96 5.25 -4.54
C TYR A 134 -8.44 5.12 -4.15
N PRO A 135 -9.24 6.20 -4.37
CA PRO A 135 -10.63 6.26 -3.93
C PRO A 135 -11.53 5.31 -4.73
N ALA A 136 -12.72 5.06 -4.22
CA ALA A 136 -13.82 4.54 -5.02
C ALA A 136 -14.14 5.54 -6.14
N THR A 137 -14.69 5.06 -7.25
CA THR A 137 -15.13 5.89 -8.37
C THR A 137 -16.47 5.40 -8.87
N SER A 138 -17.17 6.16 -9.72
CA SER A 138 -18.42 5.70 -10.34
C SER A 138 -18.24 4.37 -11.09
N LYS A 139 -17.07 4.19 -11.73
CA LYS A 139 -16.72 2.93 -12.43
C LYS A 139 -16.37 1.80 -11.44
N TYR A 140 -15.82 2.13 -10.28
CA TYR A 140 -15.37 1.18 -9.25
C TYR A 140 -15.90 1.60 -7.88
N PRO A 141 -17.19 1.44 -7.60
CA PRO A 141 -17.83 1.98 -6.38
C PRO A 141 -17.35 1.30 -5.10
N LYS A 142 -16.76 0.12 -5.20
CA LYS A 142 -16.14 -0.62 -4.08
C LYS A 142 -14.61 -0.47 -4.06
N GLY A 143 -14.03 0.52 -4.80
CA GLY A 143 -12.60 0.61 -5.03
C GLY A 143 -12.14 -0.31 -6.17
N LYS A 144 -10.87 -0.16 -6.58
CA LYS A 144 -10.29 -0.92 -7.70
C LYS A 144 -9.22 -1.92 -7.25
N LEU A 145 -8.47 -1.59 -6.19
CA LEU A 145 -7.37 -2.43 -5.68
C LEU A 145 -7.92 -3.62 -4.88
N ARG A 146 -7.26 -4.76 -5.01
CA ARG A 146 -7.67 -6.00 -4.36
C ARG A 146 -7.23 -6.02 -2.90
N LEU A 147 -8.16 -6.39 -2.01
CA LEU A 147 -7.90 -6.38 -0.58
C LEU A 147 -6.77 -7.36 -0.19
N LEU A 148 -6.88 -8.63 -0.61
CA LEU A 148 -6.02 -9.71 -0.11
C LEU A 148 -4.57 -9.61 -0.56
N TYR A 149 -4.34 -9.44 -1.86
CA TYR A 149 -3.00 -9.57 -2.45
C TYR A 149 -2.37 -8.27 -2.95
N GLU A 150 -3.05 -7.12 -2.74
CA GLU A 150 -2.47 -5.78 -2.93
C GLU A 150 -2.52 -4.99 -1.63
N CYS A 151 -3.73 -4.65 -1.14
CA CYS A 151 -3.90 -3.72 -0.04
C CYS A 151 -3.39 -4.26 1.30
N ASN A 152 -3.69 -5.52 1.65
CA ASN A 152 -3.25 -6.12 2.91
C ASN A 152 -1.73 -6.18 3.01
N ALA A 153 -1.06 -6.68 1.96
CA ALA A 153 0.40 -6.77 1.94
C ALA A 153 1.04 -5.38 2.10
N LEU A 154 0.61 -4.42 1.30
CA LEU A 154 1.17 -3.06 1.32
C LEU A 154 0.82 -2.29 2.60
N ALA A 155 -0.36 -2.55 3.18
CA ALA A 155 -0.74 -2.00 4.48
C ALA A 155 0.18 -2.49 5.60
N MET A 156 0.45 -3.79 5.66
CA MET A 156 1.38 -4.36 6.65
C MET A 156 2.77 -3.73 6.50
N ILE A 157 3.29 -3.63 5.29
CA ILE A 157 4.59 -3.04 5.00
C ILE A 157 4.67 -1.58 5.48
N VAL A 158 3.70 -0.76 5.10
CA VAL A 158 3.71 0.66 5.44
C VAL A 158 3.51 0.88 6.94
N GLU A 159 2.66 0.11 7.59
CA GLU A 159 2.43 0.21 9.04
C GLU A 159 3.63 -0.26 9.85
N GLN A 160 4.35 -1.31 9.43
CA GLN A 160 5.60 -1.76 10.06
C GLN A 160 6.71 -0.70 9.94
N ALA A 161 6.63 0.18 8.95
CA ALA A 161 7.49 1.35 8.82
C ALA A 161 6.99 2.59 9.61
N GLY A 162 5.86 2.51 10.32
CA GLY A 162 5.28 3.62 11.08
C GLY A 162 4.34 4.53 10.29
N GLY A 163 3.94 4.13 9.08
CA GLY A 163 2.89 4.78 8.30
C GLY A 163 1.48 4.32 8.69
N MET A 164 0.52 4.56 7.81
CA MET A 164 -0.90 4.21 8.02
C MET A 164 -1.58 3.80 6.72
N ALA A 165 -2.53 2.87 6.81
CA ALA A 165 -3.35 2.40 5.68
C ALA A 165 -4.82 2.25 6.08
N THR A 166 -5.74 2.81 5.26
CA THR A 166 -7.18 2.81 5.51
C THR A 166 -7.99 2.76 4.21
N ASP A 167 -9.23 2.29 4.30
CA ASP A 167 -10.22 2.39 3.22
C ASP A 167 -10.99 3.74 3.25
N GLY A 168 -10.68 4.60 4.25
CA GLY A 168 -11.39 5.85 4.56
C GLY A 168 -12.29 5.74 5.78
N SER A 169 -12.67 4.54 6.18
CA SER A 169 -13.53 4.25 7.34
C SER A 169 -12.80 3.39 8.38
N LYS A 170 -12.19 2.30 7.93
CA LYS A 170 -11.49 1.31 8.75
C LYS A 170 -10.03 1.20 8.37
N ARG A 171 -9.23 0.64 9.27
CA ARG A 171 -7.86 0.22 8.98
C ARG A 171 -7.91 -0.95 8.00
N ILE A 172 -7.08 -0.95 6.97
CA ILE A 172 -7.06 -2.02 5.95
C ILE A 172 -6.88 -3.41 6.57
N LEU A 173 -5.94 -3.54 7.51
CA LEU A 173 -5.62 -4.83 8.11
C LEU A 173 -6.74 -5.44 8.97
N ASP A 174 -7.76 -4.65 9.31
CA ASP A 174 -8.91 -5.08 10.12
C ASP A 174 -10.17 -5.35 9.25
N LEU A 175 -10.05 -5.26 7.92
CA LEU A 175 -11.12 -5.60 7.01
C LEU A 175 -11.24 -7.12 6.87
N GLU A 176 -12.46 -7.63 7.08
CA GLU A 176 -12.78 -9.05 6.86
C GLU A 176 -13.01 -9.29 5.36
N PRO A 177 -12.21 -10.15 4.71
CA PRO A 177 -12.41 -10.46 3.31
C PRO A 177 -13.63 -11.35 3.11
N THR A 178 -14.43 -11.04 2.10
CA THR A 178 -15.64 -11.79 1.71
C THR A 178 -15.47 -12.56 0.40
N GLY A 179 -14.31 -12.48 -0.23
CA GLY A 179 -13.99 -13.17 -1.48
C GLY A 179 -12.57 -12.87 -1.94
N LEU A 180 -11.97 -13.77 -2.70
CA LEU A 180 -10.57 -13.72 -3.15
C LEU A 180 -10.23 -12.43 -3.93
N HIS A 181 -11.17 -11.93 -4.71
CA HIS A 181 -10.97 -10.75 -5.56
C HIS A 181 -11.68 -9.50 -5.06
N GLN A 182 -12.10 -9.50 -3.78
CA GLN A 182 -12.69 -8.31 -3.16
C GLN A 182 -11.79 -7.10 -3.35
N THR A 183 -12.41 -5.97 -3.74
CA THR A 183 -11.72 -4.69 -3.88
C THR A 183 -12.08 -3.73 -2.76
N THR A 184 -11.23 -2.73 -2.55
CA THR A 184 -11.43 -1.70 -1.53
C THR A 184 -10.83 -0.36 -1.99
N PRO A 185 -11.36 0.79 -1.55
CA PRO A 185 -10.61 2.04 -1.58
C PRO A 185 -9.33 1.91 -0.76
N PHE A 186 -8.28 2.64 -1.12
CA PHE A 186 -7.00 2.51 -0.45
C PHE A 186 -6.30 3.85 -0.30
N TYR A 187 -6.08 4.26 0.94
CA TYR A 187 -5.35 5.47 1.31
C TYR A 187 -4.19 5.07 2.21
N VAL A 188 -2.96 5.30 1.74
CA VAL A 188 -1.77 4.73 2.40
C VAL A 188 -0.56 5.66 2.30
N GLY A 189 0.24 5.69 3.36
CA GLY A 189 1.49 6.45 3.38
C GLY A 189 1.83 7.04 4.74
N SER A 190 2.40 8.24 4.75
CA SER A 190 2.78 8.95 5.97
C SER A 190 1.59 9.16 6.90
N LYS A 191 1.72 8.74 8.16
CA LYS A 191 0.63 8.70 9.14
C LYS A 191 -0.12 10.03 9.25
N ARG A 192 0.59 11.16 9.39
CA ARG A 192 -0.04 12.50 9.52
C ARG A 192 -0.83 12.90 8.28
N LEU A 193 -0.42 12.47 7.09
CA LEU A 193 -1.13 12.77 5.86
C LEU A 193 -2.42 11.96 5.75
N VAL A 194 -2.38 10.68 6.10
CA VAL A 194 -3.58 9.82 6.13
C VAL A 194 -4.57 10.31 7.19
N GLU A 195 -4.09 10.64 8.40
CA GLU A 195 -4.93 11.24 9.46
C GLU A 195 -5.55 12.58 9.02
N GLY A 196 -4.80 13.40 8.28
CA GLY A 196 -5.29 14.66 7.72
C GLY A 196 -6.41 14.46 6.69
N LEU A 197 -6.30 13.43 5.86
CA LEU A 197 -7.36 13.01 4.94
C LEU A 197 -8.61 12.54 5.69
N LEU A 198 -8.45 11.66 6.68
CA LEU A 198 -9.56 11.10 7.46
C LEU A 198 -10.38 12.18 8.18
N LYS A 199 -9.74 13.25 8.68
CA LYS A 199 -10.42 14.39 9.27
C LYS A 199 -11.34 15.15 8.30
N ARG A 200 -11.14 15.01 6.98
CA ARG A 200 -11.99 15.61 5.94
C ARG A 200 -13.11 14.68 5.50
N ILE A 201 -12.82 13.38 5.36
CA ILE A 201 -13.81 12.37 4.96
C ILE A 201 -14.89 12.17 6.04
N LYS A 202 -14.56 12.35 7.33
CA LYS A 202 -15.49 12.14 8.46
C LYS A 202 -16.31 13.37 8.84
N LYS A 203 -16.15 14.49 8.15
CA LYS A 203 -17.00 15.68 8.30
C LYS A 203 -18.22 15.59 7.40
#